data_ab82d0a18607be59c5f532173f9c0231
#
_entry.id   ab82d0a18607be59c5f532173f9c0231
#
_cell.length_a   1.000
_cell.length_b   1.000
_cell.length_c   1.000
_cell.angle_alpha   90.00
_cell.angle_beta   90.00
_cell.angle_gamma   90.00
#
_symmetry.space_group_name_H-M   'P 1'
#
loop_
_entity.id
_entity.type
_entity.pdbx_description
1 polymer ?
#
loop_
_entity_poly.entity_id
_entity_poly.type
_entity_poly.pdbx_seq_one_letter_code
_entity_poly.pdbx_strand_id
1 'polypeptide(L)'
;MKRVKIGVVLTDPEDWTARAFLRSVRRRGAEALPFNLSQLSTSLSSSVSASDFSVSKSSKDSKLNELNELNELNELNELDAVLVRDVGASPALEQISFKFDLLRLFEDSGVPVVNSPAAIQNAANKFFSLHLFKQAGLPFPRTVVTSELEVAERAVAEFGTAVVKPVFGSQGRGVLKLESLEQNLKSKLAGVLKERGVLYLQEFVPNPGRDIRVFVVGGEVVGAIYRIPQSQSQSHSSSFVSNLSQGGRAVKCEPTAEVRELAVRAAKAVGADFAGVDLLEGKGKGEGAGEGKVEGAGEEGVRLLEVNATPSGRGIKIACGVDVSEKVVGLLF
;
A
#
# COMPACT_ATOMS: atom_id res chain seq x y z
N MET A 1 -35.64 11.12 4.35
CA MET A 1 -34.27 11.17 4.87
C MET A 1 -33.34 11.25 3.67
N LYS A 2 -32.35 12.15 3.69
CA LYS A 2 -31.30 12.24 2.63
C LYS A 2 -30.55 10.91 2.63
N ARG A 3 -30.34 10.30 1.46
CA ARG A 3 -29.58 9.06 1.35
C ARG A 3 -28.11 9.38 1.49
N VAL A 4 -27.37 8.61 2.30
CA VAL A 4 -25.92 8.76 2.48
C VAL A 4 -25.24 8.49 1.14
N LYS A 5 -24.33 9.39 0.72
CA LYS A 5 -23.58 9.31 -0.54
C LYS A 5 -22.11 9.04 -0.26
N ILE A 6 -21.61 7.89 -0.71
CA ILE A 6 -20.21 7.49 -0.54
C ILE A 6 -19.49 7.53 -1.89
N GLY A 7 -18.49 8.38 -1.99
CA GLY A 7 -17.56 8.39 -3.12
C GLY A 7 -16.61 7.21 -3.04
N VAL A 8 -16.40 6.49 -4.14
CA VAL A 8 -15.43 5.39 -4.21
C VAL A 8 -14.39 5.73 -5.28
N VAL A 9 -13.20 6.09 -4.83
CA VAL A 9 -12.05 6.38 -5.71
C VAL A 9 -11.49 5.10 -6.25
N LEU A 10 -11.46 4.96 -7.57
CA LEU A 10 -10.96 3.78 -8.28
C LEU A 10 -10.49 4.14 -9.70
N THR A 11 -9.60 3.33 -10.26
CA THR A 11 -9.14 3.48 -11.65
C THR A 11 -9.75 2.46 -12.60
N ASP A 12 -10.06 1.26 -12.10
CA ASP A 12 -10.69 0.17 -12.85
C ASP A 12 -11.99 -0.26 -12.16
N PRO A 13 -13.16 0.03 -12.75
CA PRO A 13 -14.45 -0.38 -12.19
C PRO A 13 -14.65 -1.90 -12.22
N GLU A 14 -13.88 -2.62 -13.04
CA GLU A 14 -13.93 -4.08 -13.13
C GLU A 14 -13.03 -4.76 -12.09
N ASP A 15 -12.17 -4.01 -11.37
CA ASP A 15 -11.37 -4.54 -10.27
C ASP A 15 -12.26 -5.22 -9.23
N TRP A 16 -11.84 -6.41 -8.79
CA TRP A 16 -12.62 -7.21 -7.84
C TRP A 16 -12.92 -6.45 -6.53
N THR A 17 -11.93 -5.72 -6.01
CA THR A 17 -12.07 -4.98 -4.73
C THR A 17 -12.95 -3.74 -4.91
N ALA A 18 -12.82 -3.03 -6.03
CA ALA A 18 -13.69 -1.92 -6.38
C ALA A 18 -15.16 -2.35 -6.41
N ARG A 19 -15.45 -3.43 -7.12
CA ARG A 19 -16.81 -4.02 -7.15
C ARG A 19 -17.29 -4.47 -5.77
N ALA A 20 -16.41 -5.01 -4.94
CA ALA A 20 -16.76 -5.43 -3.59
C ALA A 20 -17.14 -4.22 -2.72
N PHE A 21 -16.37 -3.12 -2.77
CA PHE A 21 -16.69 -1.89 -2.06
C PHE A 21 -18.02 -1.29 -2.52
N LEU A 22 -18.22 -1.13 -3.83
CA LEU A 22 -19.48 -0.61 -4.38
C LEU A 22 -20.69 -1.43 -3.95
N ARG A 23 -20.58 -2.76 -3.96
CA ARG A 23 -21.67 -3.64 -3.46
C ARG A 23 -21.91 -3.47 -1.97
N SER A 24 -20.84 -3.38 -1.16
CA SER A 24 -20.96 -3.26 0.30
C SER A 24 -21.60 -1.92 0.70
N VAL A 25 -21.23 -0.82 0.03
CA VAL A 25 -21.89 0.50 0.23
C VAL A 25 -23.39 0.40 -0.06
N ARG A 26 -23.75 -0.17 -1.22
CA ARG A 26 -25.17 -0.30 -1.63
C ARG A 26 -25.96 -1.20 -0.68
N ARG A 27 -25.38 -2.28 -0.17
CA ARG A 27 -26.02 -3.18 0.82
C ARG A 27 -26.36 -2.48 2.14
N ARG A 28 -25.60 -1.44 2.51
CA ARG A 28 -25.89 -0.60 3.69
C ARG A 28 -26.93 0.49 3.44
N GLY A 29 -27.54 0.50 2.24
CA GLY A 29 -28.57 1.47 1.88
C GLY A 29 -28.03 2.82 1.40
N ALA A 30 -26.70 2.99 1.33
CA ALA A 30 -26.06 4.19 0.82
C ALA A 30 -25.97 4.19 -0.72
N GLU A 31 -25.78 5.35 -1.29
CA GLU A 31 -25.46 5.56 -2.69
C GLU A 31 -23.92 5.42 -2.88
N ALA A 32 -23.50 4.64 -3.87
CA ALA A 32 -22.11 4.43 -4.18
C ALA A 32 -21.75 5.11 -5.49
N LEU A 33 -20.94 6.17 -5.42
CA LEU A 33 -20.53 7.02 -6.55
C LEU A 33 -19.07 6.71 -6.93
N PRO A 34 -18.81 5.88 -7.96
CA PRO A 34 -17.46 5.61 -8.42
C PRO A 34 -16.90 6.80 -9.18
N PHE A 35 -15.63 7.16 -8.92
CA PHE A 35 -14.93 8.18 -9.69
C PHE A 35 -13.43 7.95 -9.74
N ASN A 36 -12.78 8.52 -10.76
CA ASN A 36 -11.33 8.46 -10.97
C ASN A 36 -10.72 9.85 -10.80
N LEU A 37 -9.76 9.99 -9.89
CA LEU A 37 -9.07 11.26 -9.63
C LEU A 37 -8.41 11.86 -10.88
N SER A 38 -7.99 11.05 -11.85
CA SER A 38 -7.40 11.55 -13.11
C SER A 38 -8.42 12.23 -14.04
N GLN A 39 -9.72 12.13 -13.76
CA GLN A 39 -10.80 12.73 -14.53
C GLN A 39 -11.38 13.96 -13.84
N LEU A 40 -10.83 14.33 -12.69
CA LEU A 40 -11.28 15.49 -11.93
C LEU A 40 -10.45 16.72 -12.28
N SER A 41 -11.10 17.88 -12.19
CA SER A 41 -10.49 19.21 -12.22
C SER A 41 -11.04 20.04 -11.06
N THR A 42 -10.29 21.04 -10.64
CA THR A 42 -10.71 21.98 -9.61
C THR A 42 -10.30 23.39 -9.99
N SER A 43 -11.03 24.38 -9.49
CA SER A 43 -10.69 25.79 -9.62
C SER A 43 -10.61 26.42 -8.23
N LEU A 44 -9.65 27.30 -8.04
CA LEU A 44 -9.45 28.06 -6.81
C LEU A 44 -9.55 29.54 -7.13
N SER A 45 -10.27 30.31 -6.32
CA SER A 45 -10.29 31.77 -6.40
C SER A 45 -9.89 32.37 -5.07
N SER A 46 -9.39 33.61 -5.08
CA SER A 46 -9.02 34.34 -3.86
C SER A 46 -10.20 34.92 -3.09
N SER A 47 -11.43 34.83 -3.63
CA SER A 47 -12.64 35.19 -2.91
C SER A 47 -12.95 34.14 -1.86
N VAL A 48 -12.88 34.52 -0.60
CA VAL A 48 -13.03 33.61 0.55
C VAL A 48 -14.52 33.36 0.78
N SER A 49 -15.08 32.35 0.12
CA SER A 49 -16.24 31.65 0.68
C SER A 49 -15.84 30.17 0.85
N ALA A 50 -16.09 29.62 2.03
CA ALA A 50 -15.78 28.22 2.34
C ALA A 50 -16.54 27.19 1.47
N SER A 51 -17.36 27.65 0.53
CA SER A 51 -18.17 26.87 -0.41
C SER A 51 -17.58 26.76 -1.82
N ASP A 52 -16.40 27.34 -2.10
CA ASP A 52 -15.89 27.49 -3.47
C ASP A 52 -14.98 26.34 -3.93
N PHE A 53 -14.96 25.22 -3.21
CA PHE A 53 -14.36 24.00 -3.73
C PHE A 53 -15.36 23.30 -4.63
N SER A 54 -15.16 23.38 -5.94
CA SER A 54 -15.91 22.61 -6.93
C SER A 54 -14.98 21.62 -7.63
N VAL A 55 -15.33 20.34 -7.59
CA VAL A 55 -14.66 19.30 -8.37
C VAL A 55 -15.47 19.06 -9.62
N SER A 56 -14.84 19.09 -10.80
CA SER A 56 -15.48 18.80 -12.07
C SER A 56 -14.84 17.59 -12.76
N LYS A 57 -15.63 16.80 -13.50
CA LYS A 57 -15.11 15.75 -14.39
C LYS A 57 -14.71 16.37 -15.73
N SER A 58 -13.53 16.04 -16.24
CA SER A 58 -13.11 16.41 -17.59
C SER A 58 -13.74 15.44 -18.59
N SER A 59 -14.69 15.91 -19.41
CA SER A 59 -15.22 15.10 -20.52
C SER A 59 -14.39 15.30 -21.78
N LYS A 60 -14.04 14.19 -22.44
CA LYS A 60 -13.43 14.21 -23.77
C LYS A 60 -14.42 14.11 -24.92
N ASP A 61 -15.72 13.88 -24.65
CA ASP A 61 -16.77 13.75 -25.67
C ASP A 61 -17.83 14.84 -25.51
N SER A 62 -17.79 15.78 -26.44
CA SER A 62 -18.70 16.91 -26.53
C SER A 62 -20.09 16.53 -27.08
N LYS A 63 -21.11 17.13 -26.50
CA LYS A 63 -22.44 17.44 -27.06
C LYS A 63 -23.69 16.71 -26.59
N LEU A 64 -23.63 15.60 -25.81
CA LEU A 64 -24.89 15.00 -25.31
C LEU A 64 -25.01 14.94 -23.77
N ASN A 65 -24.02 15.37 -23.02
CA ASN A 65 -23.93 15.09 -21.58
C ASN A 65 -23.89 16.30 -20.64
N GLU A 66 -23.98 17.55 -21.12
CA GLU A 66 -23.84 18.74 -20.26
C GLU A 66 -24.80 18.76 -19.05
N LEU A 67 -26.03 18.28 -19.20
CA LEU A 67 -27.00 18.19 -18.11
C LEU A 67 -26.72 17.02 -17.13
N ASN A 68 -26.24 15.91 -17.65
CA ASN A 68 -25.85 14.75 -16.82
C ASN A 68 -24.52 15.00 -16.10
N GLU A 69 -23.58 15.69 -16.77
CA GLU A 69 -22.29 16.09 -16.19
C GLU A 69 -22.47 17.12 -15.06
N LEU A 70 -23.33 18.12 -15.22
CA LEU A 70 -23.66 19.08 -14.17
C LEU A 70 -24.31 18.41 -12.95
N ASN A 71 -25.15 17.40 -13.14
CA ASN A 71 -25.74 16.65 -12.05
C ASN A 71 -24.71 15.75 -11.34
N GLU A 72 -23.84 15.02 -12.06
CA GLU A 72 -22.75 14.21 -11.48
C GLU A 72 -21.70 15.07 -10.76
N LEU A 73 -21.48 16.31 -11.18
CA LEU A 73 -20.59 17.29 -10.56
C LEU A 73 -21.10 17.78 -9.21
N ASN A 74 -22.40 18.11 -9.15
CA ASN A 74 -23.04 18.49 -7.90
C ASN A 74 -23.05 17.33 -6.90
N GLU A 75 -23.07 16.10 -7.37
CA GLU A 75 -23.06 14.90 -6.50
C GLU A 75 -21.75 14.70 -5.76
N LEU A 76 -20.59 15.02 -6.37
CA LEU A 76 -19.29 14.92 -5.69
C LEU A 76 -19.10 15.98 -4.60
N ASN A 77 -19.77 17.12 -4.72
CA ASN A 77 -19.77 18.17 -3.69
C ASN A 77 -20.73 17.85 -2.52
N GLU A 78 -21.53 16.79 -2.63
CA GLU A 78 -22.49 16.36 -1.61
C GLU A 78 -22.13 15.03 -0.98
N LEU A 79 -20.88 14.57 -1.12
CA LEU A 79 -20.43 13.32 -0.52
C LEU A 79 -20.40 13.39 1.01
N ASP A 80 -20.88 12.35 1.66
CA ASP A 80 -20.79 12.20 3.11
C ASP A 80 -19.47 11.55 3.53
N ALA A 81 -18.81 10.77 2.65
CA ALA A 81 -17.46 10.23 2.83
C ALA A 81 -16.85 9.76 1.49
N VAL A 82 -15.53 9.60 1.48
CA VAL A 82 -14.76 9.05 0.35
C VAL A 82 -14.01 7.79 0.79
N LEU A 83 -14.17 6.70 0.03
CA LEU A 83 -13.43 5.46 0.21
C LEU A 83 -12.39 5.31 -0.93
N VAL A 84 -11.12 5.23 -0.58
CA VAL A 84 -10.04 5.12 -1.58
C VAL A 84 -9.69 3.65 -1.83
N ARG A 85 -10.03 3.15 -3.03
CA ARG A 85 -9.60 1.83 -3.49
C ARG A 85 -8.20 1.88 -4.09
N ASP A 86 -7.94 2.86 -4.94
CA ASP A 86 -6.62 3.16 -5.49
C ASP A 86 -6.57 4.57 -6.07
N VAL A 87 -5.37 5.14 -6.13
CA VAL A 87 -5.14 6.48 -6.70
C VAL A 87 -4.61 6.40 -8.15
N GLY A 88 -4.41 5.19 -8.67
CA GLY A 88 -3.79 4.94 -9.96
C GLY A 88 -2.30 5.28 -10.00
N ALA A 89 -1.57 4.61 -10.88
CA ALA A 89 -0.18 4.91 -11.14
C ALA A 89 -0.03 6.09 -12.11
N SER A 90 1.06 6.82 -11.98
CA SER A 90 1.52 7.80 -12.98
C SER A 90 3.03 7.92 -12.92
N PRO A 91 3.71 8.09 -14.07
CA PRO A 91 5.13 8.41 -14.10
C PRO A 91 5.40 9.89 -13.78
N ALA A 92 4.41 10.78 -13.86
CA ALA A 92 4.55 12.21 -13.62
C ALA A 92 4.27 12.54 -12.15
N LEU A 93 5.25 13.21 -11.52
CA LEU A 93 5.15 13.64 -10.12
C LEU A 93 3.98 14.61 -9.90
N GLU A 94 3.79 15.57 -10.81
CA GLU A 94 2.69 16.54 -10.72
C GLU A 94 1.32 15.86 -10.72
N GLN A 95 1.15 14.82 -11.53
CA GLN A 95 -0.12 14.11 -11.59
C GLN A 95 -0.40 13.32 -10.30
N ILE A 96 0.61 12.71 -9.70
CA ILE A 96 0.47 12.04 -8.41
C ILE A 96 0.20 13.05 -7.30
N SER A 97 0.94 14.16 -7.25
CA SER A 97 0.72 15.23 -6.27
C SER A 97 -0.70 15.79 -6.37
N PHE A 98 -1.16 16.13 -7.58
CA PHE A 98 -2.51 16.64 -7.81
C PHE A 98 -3.60 15.70 -7.31
N LYS A 99 -3.47 14.38 -7.54
CA LYS A 99 -4.44 13.41 -7.02
C LYS A 99 -4.51 13.39 -5.50
N PHE A 100 -3.36 13.48 -4.82
CA PHE A 100 -3.34 13.57 -3.36
C PHE A 100 -3.88 14.90 -2.85
N ASP A 101 -3.64 16.00 -3.57
CA ASP A 101 -4.18 17.30 -3.22
C ASP A 101 -5.71 17.31 -3.36
N LEU A 102 -6.28 16.68 -4.41
CA LEU A 102 -7.73 16.49 -4.51
C LEU A 102 -8.31 15.71 -3.31
N LEU A 103 -7.64 14.66 -2.84
CA LEU A 103 -8.09 13.93 -1.65
C LEU A 103 -8.03 14.79 -0.38
N ARG A 104 -6.99 15.63 -0.23
CA ARG A 104 -6.88 16.58 0.89
C ARG A 104 -7.97 17.65 0.84
N LEU A 105 -8.33 18.12 -0.35
CA LEU A 105 -9.42 19.09 -0.50
C LEU A 105 -10.77 18.50 -0.05
N PHE A 106 -11.01 17.19 -0.22
CA PHE A 106 -12.19 16.56 0.40
C PHE A 106 -12.10 16.58 1.92
N GLU A 107 -10.95 16.25 2.54
CA GLU A 107 -10.76 16.32 3.99
C GLU A 107 -10.95 17.75 4.52
N ASP A 108 -10.35 18.75 3.85
CA ASP A 108 -10.45 20.17 4.22
C ASP A 108 -11.89 20.69 4.11
N SER A 109 -12.70 20.09 3.23
CA SER A 109 -14.13 20.38 3.10
C SER A 109 -15.00 19.66 4.15
N GLY A 110 -14.37 18.89 5.07
CA GLY A 110 -15.07 18.14 6.09
C GLY A 110 -15.62 16.79 5.65
N VAL A 111 -15.25 16.30 4.45
CA VAL A 111 -15.62 14.99 3.95
C VAL A 111 -14.55 13.96 4.37
N PRO A 112 -14.87 12.99 5.24
CA PRO A 112 -13.91 11.96 5.65
C PRO A 112 -13.38 11.16 4.46
N VAL A 113 -12.05 10.93 4.41
CA VAL A 113 -11.39 10.13 3.38
C VAL A 113 -10.75 8.89 4.01
N VAL A 114 -11.14 7.70 3.62
CA VAL A 114 -10.68 6.41 4.17
C VAL A 114 -10.04 5.55 3.06
N ASN A 115 -8.74 5.19 3.15
CA ASN A 115 -7.75 5.74 4.09
C ASN A 115 -7.43 7.20 3.75
N SER A 116 -6.97 7.94 4.76
CA SER A 116 -6.52 9.32 4.56
C SER A 116 -5.39 9.40 3.52
N PRO A 117 -5.27 10.52 2.78
CA PRO A 117 -4.18 10.71 1.83
C PRO A 117 -2.81 10.59 2.51
N ALA A 118 -2.66 11.06 3.74
CA ALA A 118 -1.43 10.92 4.52
C ALA A 118 -1.08 9.44 4.79
N ALA A 119 -2.05 8.64 5.22
CA ALA A 119 -1.85 7.20 5.48
C ALA A 119 -1.44 6.44 4.20
N ILE A 120 -2.09 6.76 3.06
CA ILE A 120 -1.76 6.15 1.77
C ILE A 120 -0.33 6.51 1.35
N GLN A 121 0.09 7.78 1.49
CA GLN A 121 1.44 8.23 1.16
C GLN A 121 2.49 7.60 2.09
N ASN A 122 2.25 7.55 3.40
CA ASN A 122 3.12 6.91 4.38
C ASN A 122 3.35 5.43 4.04
N ALA A 123 2.29 4.70 3.75
CA ALA A 123 2.34 3.28 3.42
C ALA A 123 3.00 3.02 2.05
N ALA A 124 2.76 3.87 1.04
CA ALA A 124 3.31 3.72 -0.30
C ALA A 124 4.82 3.94 -0.36
N ASN A 125 5.38 4.78 0.52
CA ASN A 125 6.80 5.07 0.62
C ASN A 125 7.49 4.07 1.55
N LYS A 126 8.12 3.03 1.00
CA LYS A 126 8.78 1.96 1.78
C LYS A 126 9.85 2.48 2.74
N PHE A 127 10.58 3.53 2.39
CA PHE A 127 11.57 4.12 3.28
C PHE A 127 10.91 4.85 4.44
N PHE A 128 9.91 5.68 4.16
CA PHE A 128 9.24 6.44 5.20
C PHE A 128 8.41 5.56 6.14
N SER A 129 7.78 4.50 5.61
CA SER A 129 7.08 3.51 6.46
C SER A 129 8.03 2.83 7.44
N LEU A 130 9.28 2.49 7.05
CA LEU A 130 10.28 1.96 7.98
C LEU A 130 10.71 2.96 9.05
N HIS A 131 10.80 4.25 8.70
CA HIS A 131 11.04 5.30 9.69
C HIS A 131 9.92 5.33 10.75
N LEU A 132 8.67 5.27 10.33
CA LEU A 132 7.52 5.19 11.23
C LEU A 132 7.52 3.91 12.08
N PHE A 133 7.90 2.76 11.49
CA PHE A 133 8.08 1.52 12.25
C PHE A 133 9.17 1.63 13.29
N LYS A 134 10.32 2.26 12.96
CA LYS A 134 11.39 2.52 13.92
C LYS A 134 10.91 3.36 15.09
N GLN A 135 10.18 4.45 14.82
CA GLN A 135 9.58 5.30 15.87
C GLN A 135 8.59 4.52 16.75
N ALA A 136 7.87 3.56 16.20
CA ALA A 136 6.93 2.70 16.91
C ALA A 136 7.60 1.49 17.59
N GLY A 137 8.94 1.33 17.52
CA GLY A 137 9.66 0.19 18.09
C GLY A 137 9.27 -1.14 17.45
N LEU A 138 9.00 -1.17 16.14
CA LEU A 138 8.58 -2.36 15.41
C LEU A 138 9.77 -2.99 14.68
N PRO A 139 9.88 -4.33 14.65
CA PRO A 139 10.99 -5.04 14.03
C PRO A 139 10.86 -5.07 12.49
N PHE A 140 11.94 -4.74 11.78
CA PHE A 140 12.04 -4.85 10.32
C PHE A 140 13.47 -5.23 9.92
N PRO A 141 13.71 -5.77 8.71
CA PRO A 141 15.05 -6.12 8.26
C PRO A 141 15.93 -4.87 8.11
N ARG A 142 17.24 -4.99 8.40
CA ARG A 142 18.19 -3.90 8.20
C ARG A 142 18.06 -3.34 6.79
N THR A 143 18.04 -2.01 6.68
CA THR A 143 17.76 -1.35 5.41
C THR A 143 18.67 -0.13 5.25
N VAL A 144 19.24 0.04 4.07
CA VAL A 144 20.02 1.20 3.65
C VAL A 144 19.36 1.83 2.44
N VAL A 145 19.19 3.15 2.46
CA VAL A 145 18.67 3.92 1.32
C VAL A 145 19.70 4.99 0.97
N THR A 146 20.17 5.00 -0.28
CA THR A 146 21.28 5.88 -0.69
C THR A 146 21.21 6.21 -2.18
N SER A 147 21.77 7.36 -2.55
CA SER A 147 22.09 7.76 -3.93
C SER A 147 23.58 7.56 -4.27
N GLU A 148 24.37 6.98 -3.35
CA GLU A 148 25.80 6.77 -3.53
C GLU A 148 26.11 5.28 -3.73
N LEU A 149 26.82 4.98 -4.84
CA LEU A 149 27.11 3.62 -5.25
C LEU A 149 28.00 2.89 -4.24
N GLU A 150 29.03 3.57 -3.71
CA GLU A 150 29.97 3.01 -2.73
C GLU A 150 29.29 2.67 -1.40
N VAL A 151 28.28 3.47 -0.98
CA VAL A 151 27.46 3.16 0.22
C VAL A 151 26.64 1.91 -0.04
N ALA A 152 26.07 1.78 -1.22
CA ALA A 152 25.30 0.60 -1.61
C ALA A 152 26.15 -0.68 -1.67
N GLU A 153 27.34 -0.59 -2.25
CA GLU A 153 28.31 -1.73 -2.30
C GLU A 153 28.66 -2.19 -0.88
N ARG A 154 28.99 -1.27 0.03
CA ARG A 154 29.26 -1.59 1.45
C ARG A 154 28.07 -2.23 2.13
N ALA A 155 26.84 -1.73 1.90
CA ALA A 155 25.64 -2.30 2.48
C ALA A 155 25.41 -3.76 2.03
N VAL A 156 25.61 -4.07 0.74
CA VAL A 156 25.49 -5.45 0.25
C VAL A 156 26.58 -6.34 0.84
N ALA A 157 27.82 -5.83 0.95
CA ALA A 157 28.93 -6.55 1.58
C ALA A 157 28.63 -6.90 3.06
N GLU A 158 28.07 -5.94 3.81
CA GLU A 158 27.69 -6.12 5.21
C GLU A 158 26.51 -7.09 5.38
N PHE A 159 25.49 -7.02 4.50
CA PHE A 159 24.33 -7.90 4.57
C PHE A 159 24.64 -9.32 4.08
N GLY A 160 25.67 -9.50 3.25
CA GLY A 160 25.98 -10.74 2.55
C GLY A 160 25.04 -10.98 1.36
N THR A 161 23.75 -10.83 1.60
CA THR A 161 22.68 -10.90 0.59
C THR A 161 21.69 -9.75 0.82
N ALA A 162 21.42 -8.97 -0.21
CA ALA A 162 20.48 -7.85 -0.16
C ALA A 162 19.33 -8.04 -1.15
N VAL A 163 18.17 -7.45 -0.81
CA VAL A 163 17.03 -7.29 -1.70
C VAL A 163 16.93 -5.82 -2.06
N VAL A 164 17.12 -5.51 -3.35
CA VAL A 164 16.97 -4.16 -3.89
C VAL A 164 15.53 -3.99 -4.35
N LYS A 165 14.86 -2.94 -3.87
CA LYS A 165 13.44 -2.68 -4.15
C LYS A 165 13.26 -1.24 -4.65
N PRO A 166 12.23 -0.94 -5.46
CA PRO A 166 11.84 0.45 -5.66
C PRO A 166 11.26 1.02 -4.36
N VAL A 167 11.54 2.28 -4.04
CA VAL A 167 10.95 2.98 -2.88
C VAL A 167 9.43 3.02 -3.01
N PHE A 168 8.95 3.37 -4.21
CA PHE A 168 7.54 3.31 -4.59
C PHE A 168 7.33 2.14 -5.55
N GLY A 169 6.35 1.32 -5.30
CA GLY A 169 6.05 0.18 -6.16
C GLY A 169 5.26 -0.90 -5.44
N SER A 170 4.59 -1.72 -6.20
CA SER A 170 3.74 -2.80 -5.72
C SER A 170 4.00 -4.09 -6.51
N GLN A 171 3.45 -5.20 -6.02
CA GLN A 171 3.42 -6.48 -6.73
C GLN A 171 4.81 -7.11 -7.01
N GLY A 172 5.87 -6.69 -6.28
CA GLY A 172 7.22 -7.25 -6.46
C GLY A 172 7.91 -6.87 -7.78
N ARG A 173 7.37 -5.93 -8.53
CA ARG A 173 8.00 -5.46 -9.78
C ARG A 173 9.28 -4.70 -9.47
N GLY A 174 10.35 -5.00 -10.21
CA GLY A 174 11.64 -4.35 -10.05
C GLY A 174 12.39 -4.72 -8.78
N VAL A 175 12.05 -5.84 -8.14
CA VAL A 175 12.77 -6.38 -6.98
C VAL A 175 13.90 -7.28 -7.47
N LEU A 176 15.11 -7.07 -6.95
CA LEU A 176 16.31 -7.84 -7.29
C LEU A 176 16.93 -8.41 -6.01
N LYS A 177 17.39 -9.64 -6.06
CA LYS A 177 18.25 -10.25 -5.02
C LYS A 177 19.69 -10.18 -5.49
N LEU A 178 20.58 -9.62 -4.67
CA LEU A 178 22.01 -9.46 -4.97
C LEU A 178 22.83 -10.09 -3.85
N GLU A 179 23.91 -10.74 -4.24
CA GLU A 179 24.87 -11.37 -3.32
C GLU A 179 26.19 -10.61 -3.32
N SER A 180 26.85 -10.52 -2.16
CA SER A 180 28.09 -9.74 -2.00
C SER A 180 29.26 -10.22 -2.87
N LEU A 181 29.27 -11.50 -3.23
CA LEU A 181 30.32 -12.13 -4.06
C LEU A 181 29.99 -12.11 -5.56
N GLU A 182 28.92 -11.45 -5.96
CA GLU A 182 28.50 -11.41 -7.36
C GLU A 182 29.46 -10.57 -8.21
N GLN A 183 30.04 -11.16 -9.27
CA GLN A 183 31.06 -10.50 -10.11
C GLN A 183 30.62 -9.17 -10.75
N ASN A 184 29.33 -9.01 -11.02
CA ASN A 184 28.75 -7.83 -11.67
C ASN A 184 27.91 -6.98 -10.70
N LEU A 185 28.09 -7.11 -9.39
CA LEU A 185 27.34 -6.39 -8.35
C LEU A 185 27.32 -4.88 -8.60
N LYS A 186 28.52 -4.29 -8.77
CA LYS A 186 28.65 -2.83 -9.00
C LYS A 186 27.89 -2.37 -10.24
N SER A 187 27.99 -3.10 -11.34
CA SER A 187 27.29 -2.78 -12.59
C SER A 187 25.77 -2.85 -12.43
N LYS A 188 25.26 -3.85 -11.71
CA LYS A 188 23.82 -3.98 -11.42
C LYS A 188 23.32 -2.83 -10.55
N LEU A 189 24.04 -2.51 -9.46
CA LEU A 189 23.69 -1.37 -8.60
C LEU A 189 23.71 -0.04 -9.36
N ALA A 190 24.74 0.20 -10.19
CA ALA A 190 24.83 1.38 -11.02
C ALA A 190 23.67 1.49 -12.02
N GLY A 191 23.26 0.36 -12.61
CA GLY A 191 22.10 0.30 -13.51
C GLY A 191 20.81 0.71 -12.81
N VAL A 192 20.54 0.16 -11.63
CA VAL A 192 19.37 0.53 -10.83
C VAL A 192 19.43 1.97 -10.37
N LEU A 193 20.60 2.45 -9.94
CA LEU A 193 20.78 3.84 -9.51
C LEU A 193 20.51 4.82 -10.66
N LYS A 194 21.01 4.51 -11.86
CA LYS A 194 20.75 5.32 -13.07
C LYS A 194 19.25 5.38 -13.42
N GLU A 195 18.53 4.26 -13.25
CA GLU A 195 17.09 4.17 -13.53
C GLU A 195 16.25 4.93 -12.52
N ARG A 196 16.59 4.81 -11.21
CA ARG A 196 15.70 5.23 -10.11
C ARG A 196 16.19 6.45 -9.34
N GLY A 197 17.44 6.85 -9.49
CA GLY A 197 18.09 7.95 -8.75
C GLY A 197 18.40 7.61 -7.29
N VAL A 198 17.87 6.51 -6.76
CA VAL A 198 18.07 6.05 -5.39
C VAL A 198 18.03 4.53 -5.30
N LEU A 199 18.83 3.97 -4.41
CA LEU A 199 18.89 2.55 -4.08
C LEU A 199 18.26 2.32 -2.70
N TYR A 200 17.25 1.46 -2.64
CA TYR A 200 16.70 0.92 -1.40
C TYR A 200 17.16 -0.54 -1.29
N LEU A 201 18.07 -0.78 -0.36
CA LEU A 201 18.67 -2.09 -0.10
C LEU A 201 18.20 -2.60 1.26
N GLN A 202 17.64 -3.80 1.28
CA GLN A 202 17.18 -4.44 2.49
C GLN A 202 17.90 -5.78 2.66
N GLU A 203 18.36 -6.09 3.87
CA GLU A 203 18.92 -7.40 4.19
C GLU A 203 17.95 -8.51 3.80
N PHE A 204 18.44 -9.53 3.12
CA PHE A 204 17.65 -10.72 2.83
C PHE A 204 17.44 -11.54 4.10
N VAL A 205 16.20 -11.73 4.49
CA VAL A 205 15.82 -12.57 5.63
C VAL A 205 15.51 -13.97 5.11
N PRO A 206 16.32 -14.99 5.45
CA PRO A 206 15.99 -16.39 5.18
C PRO A 206 14.63 -16.74 5.78
N ASN A 207 13.72 -17.27 4.98
CA ASN A 207 12.36 -17.54 5.36
C ASN A 207 11.87 -18.85 4.72
N PRO A 208 10.72 -19.41 5.13
CA PRO A 208 10.21 -20.69 4.61
C PRO A 208 9.72 -20.65 3.14
N GLY A 209 10.11 -19.64 2.35
CA GLY A 209 9.64 -19.46 0.97
C GLY A 209 8.21 -18.95 0.88
N ARG A 210 7.74 -18.24 1.89
CA ARG A 210 6.42 -17.62 1.98
C ARG A 210 6.48 -16.36 2.82
N ASP A 211 5.48 -15.50 2.68
CA ASP A 211 5.22 -14.42 3.62
C ASP A 211 3.80 -14.50 4.19
N ILE A 212 3.57 -13.71 5.25
CA ILE A 212 2.26 -13.57 5.87
C ILE A 212 1.68 -12.22 5.44
N ARG A 213 0.47 -12.22 4.87
CA ARG A 213 -0.35 -11.03 4.70
C ARG A 213 -1.47 -11.02 5.74
N VAL A 214 -1.41 -10.07 6.68
CA VAL A 214 -2.47 -9.81 7.65
C VAL A 214 -3.33 -8.64 7.17
N PHE A 215 -4.64 -8.80 7.23
CA PHE A 215 -5.58 -7.72 6.92
C PHE A 215 -6.13 -7.12 8.21
N VAL A 216 -5.90 -5.82 8.40
CA VAL A 216 -6.32 -5.04 9.57
C VAL A 216 -7.41 -4.06 9.13
N VAL A 217 -8.46 -3.92 9.92
CA VAL A 217 -9.55 -2.94 9.73
C VAL A 217 -9.97 -2.39 11.08
N GLY A 218 -9.97 -1.08 11.26
CA GLY A 218 -10.38 -0.44 12.51
C GLY A 218 -9.56 -0.88 13.73
N GLY A 219 -8.27 -1.20 13.53
CA GLY A 219 -7.39 -1.70 14.60
C GLY A 219 -7.57 -3.19 14.94
N GLU A 220 -8.36 -3.94 14.19
CA GLU A 220 -8.58 -5.38 14.40
C GLU A 220 -8.07 -6.22 13.23
N VAL A 221 -7.50 -7.39 13.53
CA VAL A 221 -7.13 -8.38 12.50
C VAL A 221 -8.37 -9.12 12.04
N VAL A 222 -8.76 -8.92 10.79
CA VAL A 222 -9.96 -9.54 10.19
C VAL A 222 -9.67 -10.81 9.40
N GLY A 223 -8.40 -11.08 9.08
CA GLY A 223 -7.97 -12.30 8.41
C GLY A 223 -6.48 -12.27 8.10
N ALA A 224 -5.90 -13.46 7.91
CA ALA A 224 -4.51 -13.59 7.49
C ALA A 224 -4.34 -14.77 6.52
N ILE A 225 -3.36 -14.63 5.63
CA ILE A 225 -2.99 -15.65 4.66
C ILE A 225 -1.47 -15.79 4.56
N TYR A 226 -1.02 -16.99 4.29
CA TYR A 226 0.28 -17.22 3.68
C TYR A 226 0.18 -16.95 2.19
N ARG A 227 1.13 -16.18 1.66
CA ARG A 227 1.34 -16.05 0.22
C ARG A 227 2.52 -16.93 -0.17
N ILE A 228 2.24 -17.92 -1.00
CA ILE A 228 3.23 -18.92 -1.44
C ILE A 228 3.49 -18.66 -2.92
N PRO A 229 4.76 -18.39 -3.33
CA PRO A 229 5.11 -18.23 -4.73
C PRO A 229 4.70 -19.46 -5.54
N GLN A 230 4.34 -19.27 -6.79
CA GLN A 230 4.21 -20.40 -7.71
C GLN A 230 5.62 -20.89 -8.06
N SER A 231 5.92 -22.16 -7.81
CA SER A 231 7.16 -22.77 -8.23
C SER A 231 7.19 -22.81 -9.78
N GLN A 232 7.91 -21.86 -10.38
CA GLN A 232 8.21 -21.93 -11.79
C GLN A 232 9.45 -22.84 -11.96
N SER A 233 9.25 -23.99 -12.57
CA SER A 233 10.32 -24.80 -13.10
C SER A 233 11.18 -23.96 -14.07
N GLN A 234 12.46 -23.81 -13.77
CA GLN A 234 13.56 -23.52 -14.71
C GLN A 234 13.72 -22.11 -15.32
N SER A 235 13.47 -21.03 -14.62
CA SER A 235 14.10 -19.76 -15.01
C SER A 235 14.86 -19.13 -13.86
N HIS A 236 16.10 -18.70 -14.12
CA HIS A 236 17.10 -18.21 -13.14
C HIS A 236 16.79 -16.85 -12.51
N SER A 237 15.56 -16.38 -12.51
CA SER A 237 15.17 -15.11 -11.90
C SER A 237 14.05 -15.29 -10.88
N SER A 238 14.48 -15.31 -9.61
CA SER A 238 13.77 -14.85 -8.41
C SER A 238 12.33 -15.36 -8.15
N SER A 239 12.19 -16.64 -7.80
CA SER A 239 10.96 -17.17 -7.16
C SER A 239 10.80 -16.78 -5.68
N PHE A 240 11.48 -15.74 -5.19
CA PHE A 240 11.35 -15.29 -3.80
C PHE A 240 10.26 -14.23 -3.58
N VAL A 241 9.59 -13.78 -4.66
CA VAL A 241 8.47 -12.84 -4.59
C VAL A 241 7.16 -13.60 -4.51
N SER A 242 6.44 -13.48 -3.39
CA SER A 242 5.24 -14.27 -3.07
C SER A 242 3.92 -13.61 -3.49
N ASN A 243 3.94 -12.56 -4.32
CA ASN A 243 2.75 -11.80 -4.68
C ASN A 243 1.70 -12.61 -5.46
N LEU A 244 0.44 -12.56 -5.00
CA LEU A 244 -0.70 -13.24 -5.65
C LEU A 244 -0.95 -12.78 -7.09
N SER A 245 -0.62 -11.51 -7.42
CA SER A 245 -0.73 -10.97 -8.78
C SER A 245 0.24 -11.59 -9.78
N GLN A 246 1.28 -12.29 -9.29
CA GLN A 246 2.25 -13.03 -10.10
C GLN A 246 1.99 -14.55 -10.07
N GLY A 247 0.76 -14.98 -9.76
CA GLY A 247 0.38 -16.39 -9.75
C GLY A 247 0.60 -17.09 -8.40
N GLY A 248 1.00 -16.40 -7.36
CA GLY A 248 1.12 -16.96 -6.01
C GLY A 248 -0.20 -17.51 -5.47
N ARG A 249 -0.12 -18.50 -4.56
CA ARG A 249 -1.28 -19.11 -3.91
C ARG A 249 -1.51 -18.49 -2.53
N ALA A 250 -2.77 -18.14 -2.23
CA ALA A 250 -3.22 -17.77 -0.90
C ALA A 250 -3.67 -19.01 -0.11
N VAL A 251 -3.12 -19.18 1.08
CA VAL A 251 -3.52 -20.25 2.01
C VAL A 251 -3.88 -19.59 3.34
N LYS A 252 -4.97 -20.01 3.97
CA LYS A 252 -5.38 -19.49 5.28
C LYS A 252 -4.22 -19.59 6.27
N CYS A 253 -3.99 -18.52 7.01
CA CYS A 253 -3.03 -18.43 8.11
C CYS A 253 -3.81 -18.13 9.40
N GLU A 254 -3.48 -18.85 10.47
CA GLU A 254 -3.91 -18.46 11.81
C GLU A 254 -2.73 -17.72 12.47
N PRO A 255 -2.75 -16.38 12.49
CA PRO A 255 -1.63 -15.60 12.97
C PRO A 255 -1.47 -15.72 14.48
N THR A 256 -0.23 -15.84 14.96
CA THR A 256 0.09 -15.81 16.40
C THR A 256 -0.32 -14.47 17.03
N ALA A 257 -0.34 -14.40 18.35
CA ALA A 257 -0.62 -13.15 19.07
C ALA A 257 0.39 -12.05 18.71
N GLU A 258 1.69 -12.41 18.59
CA GLU A 258 2.75 -11.51 18.14
C GLU A 258 2.49 -10.95 16.75
N VAL A 259 2.18 -11.82 15.77
CA VAL A 259 1.89 -11.40 14.39
C VAL A 259 0.68 -10.46 14.33
N ARG A 260 -0.37 -10.73 15.13
CA ARG A 260 -1.55 -9.87 15.23
C ARG A 260 -1.20 -8.49 15.79
N GLU A 261 -0.46 -8.45 16.89
CA GLU A 261 -0.03 -7.21 17.53
C GLU A 261 0.84 -6.37 16.60
N LEU A 262 1.87 -7.00 15.99
CA LEU A 262 2.76 -6.31 15.04
C LEU A 262 1.98 -5.72 13.86
N ALA A 263 1.02 -6.46 13.30
CA ALA A 263 0.21 -6.00 12.18
C ALA A 263 -0.66 -4.78 12.55
N VAL A 264 -1.33 -4.82 13.69
CA VAL A 264 -2.17 -3.71 14.18
C VAL A 264 -1.31 -2.46 14.46
N ARG A 265 -0.17 -2.63 15.14
CA ARG A 265 0.76 -1.54 15.42
C ARG A 265 1.36 -0.95 14.14
N ALA A 266 1.68 -1.78 13.14
CA ALA A 266 2.20 -1.31 11.86
C ALA A 266 1.16 -0.50 11.05
N ALA A 267 -0.10 -0.95 11.01
CA ALA A 267 -1.19 -0.21 10.39
C ALA A 267 -1.38 1.15 11.08
N LYS A 268 -1.38 1.17 12.42
CA LYS A 268 -1.48 2.39 13.23
C LYS A 268 -0.29 3.33 12.99
N ALA A 269 0.93 2.80 12.88
CA ALA A 269 2.14 3.61 12.68
C ALA A 269 2.09 4.41 11.38
N VAL A 270 1.51 3.89 10.31
CA VAL A 270 1.32 4.61 9.05
C VAL A 270 0.03 5.44 9.03
N GLY A 271 -0.84 5.32 10.04
CA GLY A 271 -2.12 6.04 10.15
C GLY A 271 -3.25 5.41 9.34
N ALA A 272 -3.16 4.12 8.99
CA ALA A 272 -4.17 3.48 8.15
C ALA A 272 -5.33 2.88 8.96
N ASP A 273 -6.57 3.22 8.58
CA ASP A 273 -7.80 2.66 9.14
C ASP A 273 -8.02 1.21 8.68
N PHE A 274 -7.59 0.90 7.45
CA PHE A 274 -7.51 -0.48 6.97
C PHE A 274 -6.22 -0.71 6.18
N ALA A 275 -5.63 -1.87 6.34
CA ALA A 275 -4.34 -2.19 5.73
C ALA A 275 -4.14 -3.67 5.47
N GLY A 276 -3.32 -3.98 4.47
CA GLY A 276 -2.66 -5.26 4.31
C GLY A 276 -1.22 -5.16 4.80
N VAL A 277 -0.88 -5.83 5.87
CA VAL A 277 0.45 -5.83 6.48
C VAL A 277 1.20 -7.09 6.08
N ASP A 278 2.41 -6.92 5.55
CA ASP A 278 3.27 -8.00 5.11
C ASP A 278 4.38 -8.26 6.12
N LEU A 279 4.49 -9.53 6.54
CA LEU A 279 5.46 -9.97 7.52
C LEU A 279 6.21 -11.22 7.01
N LEU A 280 7.46 -11.36 7.45
CA LEU A 280 8.26 -12.57 7.26
C LEU A 280 8.48 -13.27 8.60
N GLU A 281 8.32 -14.59 8.59
CA GLU A 281 8.87 -15.49 9.61
C GLU A 281 10.29 -15.85 9.17
N GLY A 282 11.30 -15.57 9.98
CA GLY A 282 12.66 -15.89 9.56
C GLY A 282 13.74 -15.54 10.57
N LYS A 283 14.97 -15.98 10.25
CA LYS A 283 16.19 -15.67 11.00
C LYS A 283 16.83 -14.43 10.38
N GLY A 284 16.94 -13.34 11.13
CA GLY A 284 17.60 -12.12 10.66
C GLY A 284 18.24 -11.37 11.82
N LYS A 285 19.34 -10.65 11.54
CA LYS A 285 19.90 -9.68 12.48
C LYS A 285 19.02 -8.42 12.41
N GLY A 286 17.93 -8.36 13.20
CA GLY A 286 17.04 -7.19 13.23
C GLY A 286 17.58 -6.09 14.13
N GLU A 287 17.50 -4.80 13.68
CA GLU A 287 17.59 -3.66 14.58
C GLU A 287 16.19 -3.44 15.18
N GLY A 288 16.09 -3.42 16.52
CA GLY A 288 14.80 -3.08 17.15
C GLY A 288 14.44 -3.88 18.40
N ALA A 289 15.43 -4.43 19.11
CA ALA A 289 15.24 -4.83 20.52
C ALA A 289 15.98 -3.82 21.37
N GLY A 290 15.27 -3.20 22.33
CA GLY A 290 15.84 -2.26 23.29
C GLY A 290 17.09 -2.82 23.99
N GLU A 291 17.92 -1.89 24.47
CA GLU A 291 19.19 -2.12 25.15
C GLU A 291 19.16 -3.35 26.06
N GLY A 292 19.99 -4.38 25.78
CA GLY A 292 20.28 -5.44 26.73
C GLY A 292 20.39 -6.87 26.23
N LYS A 293 20.55 -7.19 24.93
CA LYS A 293 20.83 -8.55 24.49
C LYS A 293 21.99 -8.70 23.52
N VAL A 294 22.82 -9.60 23.91
CA VAL A 294 24.11 -10.15 23.48
C VAL A 294 24.23 -10.40 21.97
N GLU A 295 25.41 -10.05 21.45
CA GLU A 295 25.94 -10.46 20.15
C GLU A 295 25.88 -11.96 19.93
N GLY A 296 25.37 -12.36 18.74
CA GLY A 296 25.66 -13.69 18.17
C GLY A 296 24.52 -14.70 18.22
N ALA A 297 23.81 -14.77 17.20
CA ALA A 297 22.89 -15.75 16.63
C ALA A 297 21.60 -15.02 16.19
N GLY A 298 21.29 -15.09 14.91
CA GLY A 298 20.08 -14.47 14.37
C GLY A 298 18.85 -14.97 15.13
N GLU A 299 18.21 -14.09 15.89
CA GLU A 299 16.99 -14.42 16.61
C GLU A 299 15.92 -14.84 15.61
N GLU A 300 15.29 -15.98 15.85
CA GLU A 300 14.07 -16.37 15.18
C GLU A 300 12.99 -15.36 15.58
N GLY A 301 12.32 -14.75 14.60
CA GLY A 301 11.28 -13.78 14.89
C GLY A 301 10.58 -13.29 13.64
N VAL A 302 9.51 -12.56 13.88
CA VAL A 302 8.71 -11.95 12.81
C VAL A 302 9.27 -10.58 12.47
N ARG A 303 9.37 -10.26 11.18
CA ARG A 303 9.81 -8.95 10.66
C ARG A 303 8.77 -8.35 9.75
N LEU A 304 8.50 -7.05 9.93
CA LEU A 304 7.65 -6.28 9.04
C LEU A 304 8.38 -6.00 7.73
N LEU A 305 7.70 -6.19 6.61
CA LEU A 305 8.21 -5.84 5.28
C LEU A 305 7.61 -4.54 4.75
N GLU A 306 6.28 -4.46 4.77
CA GLU A 306 5.55 -3.30 4.26
C GLU A 306 4.12 -3.26 4.79
N VAL A 307 3.50 -2.08 4.71
CA VAL A 307 2.07 -1.86 4.87
C VAL A 307 1.51 -1.35 3.56
N ASN A 308 0.38 -1.89 3.13
CA ASN A 308 -0.38 -1.40 1.99
C ASN A 308 -1.71 -0.83 2.50
N ALA A 309 -1.94 0.47 2.29
CA ALA A 309 -3.15 1.19 2.72
C ALA A 309 -4.29 1.13 1.68
N THR A 310 -4.10 0.49 0.54
CA THR A 310 -5.15 0.24 -0.45
C THR A 310 -5.15 -1.24 -0.89
N PRO A 311 -5.18 -2.19 0.07
CA PRO A 311 -4.97 -3.59 -0.23
C PRO A 311 -6.17 -4.24 -0.92
N SER A 312 -5.90 -5.24 -1.78
CA SER A 312 -6.96 -6.12 -2.27
C SER A 312 -7.34 -7.15 -1.20
N GLY A 313 -8.63 -7.23 -0.90
CA GLY A 313 -9.19 -8.24 0.02
C GLY A 313 -9.45 -9.59 -0.61
N ARG A 314 -9.21 -9.76 -1.92
CA ARG A 314 -9.56 -10.98 -2.69
C ARG A 314 -8.92 -12.24 -2.11
N GLY A 315 -7.63 -12.18 -1.75
CA GLY A 315 -6.92 -13.33 -1.17
C GLY A 315 -7.51 -13.79 0.16
N ILE A 316 -7.88 -12.85 1.03
CA ILE A 316 -8.56 -13.13 2.31
C ILE A 316 -9.93 -13.77 2.06
N LYS A 317 -10.70 -13.22 1.10
CA LYS A 317 -12.02 -13.79 0.75
C LYS A 317 -11.92 -15.23 0.28
N ILE A 318 -10.95 -15.52 -0.59
CA ILE A 318 -10.77 -16.86 -1.17
C ILE A 318 -10.30 -17.85 -0.10
N ALA A 319 -9.30 -17.50 0.70
CA ALA A 319 -8.66 -18.43 1.64
C ALA A 319 -9.37 -18.53 3.00
N CYS A 320 -9.97 -17.43 3.48
CA CYS A 320 -10.58 -17.36 4.82
C CYS A 320 -12.12 -17.26 4.78
N GLY A 321 -12.73 -17.05 3.61
CA GLY A 321 -14.18 -16.83 3.48
C GLY A 321 -14.65 -15.45 3.96
N VAL A 322 -13.76 -14.60 4.50
CA VAL A 322 -14.09 -13.29 5.09
C VAL A 322 -14.22 -12.23 4.00
N ASP A 323 -15.35 -11.53 3.96
CA ASP A 323 -15.52 -10.37 3.08
C ASP A 323 -15.02 -9.10 3.78
N VAL A 324 -13.76 -8.75 3.51
CA VAL A 324 -13.13 -7.58 4.13
C VAL A 324 -13.78 -6.26 3.70
N SER A 325 -14.46 -6.23 2.54
CA SER A 325 -15.12 -5.02 2.06
C SER A 325 -16.27 -4.57 2.95
N GLU A 326 -17.00 -5.51 3.53
CA GLU A 326 -18.07 -5.20 4.50
C GLU A 326 -17.52 -4.55 5.78
N LYS A 327 -16.33 -5.02 6.23
CA LYS A 327 -15.67 -4.45 7.40
C LYS A 327 -15.13 -3.06 7.10
N VAL A 328 -14.45 -2.89 5.95
CA VAL A 328 -13.89 -1.58 5.53
C VAL A 328 -14.99 -0.55 5.33
N VAL A 329 -16.05 -0.89 4.60
CA VAL A 329 -17.20 0.01 4.42
C VAL A 329 -17.87 0.33 5.75
N GLY A 330 -17.82 -0.58 6.72
CA GLY A 330 -18.31 -0.34 8.08
C GLY A 330 -17.65 0.84 8.82
N LEU A 331 -16.43 1.22 8.42
CA LEU A 331 -15.72 2.38 8.99
C LEU A 331 -16.36 3.74 8.62
N LEU A 332 -17.24 3.75 7.62
CA LEU A 332 -17.86 4.97 7.10
C LEU A 332 -19.25 5.26 7.73
N PHE A 333 -19.74 4.38 8.60
CA PHE A 333 -21.04 4.45 9.24
C PHE A 333 -20.92 4.34 10.76
#